data_469716ad90543c3b4e0ca5d2ea501c9f
#
_entry.id   469716ad90543c3b4e0ca5d2ea501c9f
#
_cell.length_a   1.000
_cell.length_b   1.000
_cell.length_c   1.000
_cell.angle_alpha   90.00
_cell.angle_beta   90.00
_cell.angle_gamma   90.00
#
_symmetry.space_group_name_H-M   'P 1'
#
loop_
_entity.id
_entity.type
_entity.pdbx_description
1 polymer ?
#
loop_
_entity_poly.entity_id
_entity_poly.type
_entity_poly.pdbx_seq_one_letter_code
_entity_poly.pdbx_strand_id
1 'polypeptide(L)'
;MTNTFDPEKLQTALENIHHAGIPGVFAEVRDHDRTWSGAAGVADVTTGRPVTTEMRHRVGSLTKTFTAAAVLQLVDQGEIDLDDPIGGYLPHLVPGDRGASITVRMLINHTSGLAEYLPYAYPSLAAFPAMAKTTPQSLDDHRFTRFHPADLIALGVAAPATGAPGSTPGVYSNTNYLLMCELLESITGIPAAKYITRNVIERAGLQHTELPTDPPITGPYSHHYESWFGMIDPPRDFSIYDMSFVGPAASLISTVADLNRFYGLLLSGDIISSASLSQMQRTVPVIAFDGKTLDYGLGLQKTTVPGHGTYWGHEGSVWGGGAVSMTRADGNRQLSLAVNLQRWNRLDSAGKPQPHPIDAALQAFTQLVLCG
;
A
#
# COMPACT_ATOMS: atom_id res chain seq x y z
N MET A 1 -14.24 -29.74 -13.56
CA MET A 1 -13.77 -28.45 -13.00
C MET A 1 -14.06 -27.40 -14.06
N THR A 2 -14.95 -26.46 -13.80
CA THR A 2 -15.25 -25.35 -14.73
C THR A 2 -14.00 -24.48 -14.84
N ASN A 3 -13.53 -24.27 -16.05
CA ASN A 3 -12.37 -23.42 -16.34
C ASN A 3 -12.73 -21.98 -15.97
N THR A 4 -12.29 -21.51 -14.82
CA THR A 4 -12.65 -20.20 -14.26
C THR A 4 -11.80 -19.04 -14.80
N PHE A 5 -10.71 -19.36 -15.51
CA PHE A 5 -9.93 -18.37 -16.25
C PHE A 5 -10.58 -18.13 -17.61
N ASP A 6 -11.51 -17.19 -17.63
CA ASP A 6 -12.29 -16.80 -18.80
C ASP A 6 -12.03 -15.31 -19.09
N PRO A 7 -11.24 -14.99 -20.12
CA PRO A 7 -10.90 -13.61 -20.47
C PRO A 7 -12.11 -12.70 -20.72
N GLU A 8 -13.18 -13.23 -21.29
CA GLU A 8 -14.38 -12.43 -21.59
C GLU A 8 -15.13 -12.05 -20.29
N LYS A 9 -15.23 -12.99 -19.35
CA LYS A 9 -15.80 -12.71 -18.04
C LYS A 9 -14.95 -11.73 -17.22
N LEU A 10 -13.61 -11.86 -17.28
CA LEU A 10 -12.69 -10.94 -16.62
C LEU A 10 -12.84 -9.53 -17.19
N GLN A 11 -12.90 -9.40 -18.53
CA GLN A 11 -13.09 -8.11 -19.19
C GLN A 11 -14.45 -7.50 -18.84
N THR A 12 -15.52 -8.26 -18.90
CA THR A 12 -16.87 -7.80 -18.52
C THR A 12 -16.93 -7.35 -17.06
N ALA A 13 -16.32 -8.09 -16.15
CA ALA A 13 -16.30 -7.72 -14.74
C ALA A 13 -15.46 -6.44 -14.49
N LEU A 14 -14.38 -6.25 -15.24
CA LEU A 14 -13.58 -5.03 -15.20
C LEU A 14 -14.37 -3.82 -15.76
N GLU A 15 -15.09 -3.98 -16.85
CA GLU A 15 -15.98 -2.95 -17.43
C GLU A 15 -17.09 -2.56 -16.46
N ASN A 16 -17.62 -3.50 -15.69
CA ASN A 16 -18.61 -3.21 -14.66
C ASN A 16 -18.08 -2.30 -13.56
N ILE A 17 -16.75 -2.36 -13.23
CA ILE A 17 -16.14 -1.41 -12.30
C ILE A 17 -16.15 0.00 -12.90
N HIS A 18 -15.81 0.14 -14.17
CA HIS A 18 -15.88 1.42 -14.88
C HIS A 18 -17.32 1.96 -14.93
N HIS A 19 -18.27 1.14 -15.32
CA HIS A 19 -19.70 1.51 -15.40
C HIS A 19 -20.28 1.87 -14.03
N ALA A 20 -19.75 1.32 -12.94
CA ALA A 20 -20.13 1.67 -11.58
C ALA A 20 -19.63 3.05 -11.14
N GLY A 21 -18.69 3.68 -11.89
CA GLY A 21 -18.25 5.06 -11.64
C GLY A 21 -16.74 5.27 -11.54
N ILE A 22 -15.91 4.24 -11.69
CA ILE A 22 -14.44 4.40 -11.74
C ILE A 22 -14.05 4.96 -13.12
N PRO A 23 -13.38 6.12 -13.22
CA PRO A 23 -12.97 6.68 -14.51
C PRO A 23 -12.09 5.73 -15.32
N GLY A 24 -11.08 5.11 -14.66
CA GLY A 24 -10.18 4.14 -15.29
C GLY A 24 -9.76 3.05 -14.33
N VAL A 25 -9.80 1.81 -14.82
CA VAL A 25 -9.41 0.60 -14.09
C VAL A 25 -8.63 -0.32 -15.02
N PHE A 26 -7.59 -0.95 -14.51
CA PHE A 26 -6.79 -1.92 -15.26
C PHE A 26 -6.23 -2.99 -14.32
N ALA A 27 -6.06 -4.19 -14.85
CA ALA A 27 -5.64 -5.35 -14.07
C ALA A 27 -4.81 -6.33 -14.89
N GLU A 28 -4.00 -7.11 -14.19
CA GLU A 28 -3.40 -8.34 -14.70
C GLU A 28 -3.75 -9.50 -13.77
N VAL A 29 -4.22 -10.58 -14.35
CA VAL A 29 -4.51 -11.85 -13.68
C VAL A 29 -3.63 -12.93 -14.25
N ARG A 30 -2.95 -13.68 -13.39
CA ARG A 30 -2.20 -14.87 -13.76
C ARG A 30 -2.83 -16.12 -13.17
N ASP A 31 -2.89 -17.17 -13.94
CA ASP A 31 -3.38 -18.48 -13.54
C ASP A 31 -2.49 -19.55 -14.14
N HIS A 32 -1.54 -20.04 -13.34
CA HIS A 32 -0.46 -20.91 -13.80
C HIS A 32 0.40 -20.20 -14.88
N ASP A 33 0.43 -20.75 -16.08
CA ASP A 33 1.16 -20.22 -17.25
C ASP A 33 0.32 -19.24 -18.10
N ARG A 34 -0.96 -19.06 -17.75
CA ARG A 34 -1.87 -18.14 -18.46
C ARG A 34 -1.84 -16.75 -17.83
N THR A 35 -1.79 -15.73 -18.66
CA THR A 35 -1.90 -14.33 -18.25
C THR A 35 -3.02 -13.65 -19.05
N TRP A 36 -3.84 -12.90 -18.34
CA TRP A 36 -4.79 -11.97 -18.92
C TRP A 36 -4.51 -10.58 -18.38
N SER A 37 -4.54 -9.58 -19.26
CA SER A 37 -4.45 -8.17 -18.89
C SER A 37 -5.59 -7.43 -19.55
N GLY A 38 -6.29 -6.60 -18.79
CA GLY A 38 -7.44 -5.84 -19.27
C GLY A 38 -7.48 -4.44 -18.68
N ALA A 39 -8.16 -3.54 -19.41
CA ALA A 39 -8.37 -2.17 -19.01
C ALA A 39 -9.78 -1.71 -19.42
N ALA A 40 -10.38 -0.79 -18.66
CA ALA A 40 -11.65 -0.17 -18.97
C ALA A 40 -11.68 1.29 -18.54
N GLY A 41 -12.31 2.15 -19.34
CA GLY A 41 -12.46 3.57 -19.10
C GLY A 41 -11.23 4.39 -19.52
N VAL A 42 -11.03 5.53 -18.86
CA VAL A 42 -10.07 6.56 -19.27
C VAL A 42 -9.00 6.82 -18.22
N ALA A 43 -7.79 7.04 -18.70
CA ALA A 43 -6.66 7.50 -17.90
C ALA A 43 -6.73 9.00 -17.59
N ASP A 44 -7.42 9.76 -18.45
CA ASP A 44 -7.57 11.21 -18.32
C ASP A 44 -9.00 11.58 -18.73
N VAL A 45 -9.80 12.04 -17.78
CA VAL A 45 -11.20 12.43 -18.01
C VAL A 45 -11.35 13.69 -18.85
N THR A 46 -10.31 14.55 -18.90
CA THR A 46 -10.35 15.80 -19.65
C THR A 46 -10.17 15.55 -21.14
N THR A 47 -9.25 14.66 -21.50
CA THR A 47 -8.93 14.37 -22.91
C THR A 47 -9.66 13.13 -23.43
N GLY A 48 -10.24 12.33 -22.56
CA GLY A 48 -10.83 11.02 -22.92
C GLY A 48 -9.79 9.96 -23.29
N ARG A 49 -8.50 10.18 -22.96
CA ARG A 49 -7.43 9.21 -23.24
C ARG A 49 -7.70 7.89 -22.56
N PRO A 50 -7.81 6.76 -23.30
CA PRO A 50 -8.06 5.46 -22.70
C PRO A 50 -6.98 5.05 -21.68
N VAL A 51 -7.38 4.32 -20.65
CA VAL A 51 -6.45 3.63 -19.78
C VAL A 51 -5.93 2.37 -20.46
N THR A 52 -4.65 2.02 -20.21
CA THR A 52 -4.03 0.78 -20.71
C THR A 52 -3.30 0.07 -19.58
N THR A 53 -3.02 -1.23 -19.77
CA THR A 53 -2.41 -2.10 -18.77
C THR A 53 -0.93 -1.80 -18.50
N GLU A 54 -0.25 -1.12 -19.44
CA GLU A 54 1.15 -0.70 -19.32
C GLU A 54 1.34 0.61 -18.54
N MET A 55 0.24 1.26 -18.17
CA MET A 55 0.31 2.53 -17.46
C MET A 55 0.86 2.36 -16.06
N ARG A 56 1.72 3.30 -15.69
CA ARG A 56 2.23 3.46 -14.34
C ARG A 56 1.16 4.05 -13.43
N HIS A 57 1.19 3.63 -12.18
CA HIS A 57 0.23 4.04 -11.16
C HIS A 57 0.91 4.16 -9.80
N ARG A 58 0.48 5.13 -8.97
CA ARG A 58 0.90 5.19 -7.56
C ARG A 58 0.19 4.10 -6.78
N VAL A 59 0.94 3.20 -6.20
CA VAL A 59 0.38 1.97 -5.59
C VAL A 59 0.19 2.07 -4.08
N GLY A 60 0.53 3.22 -3.49
CA GLY A 60 0.31 3.44 -2.06
C GLY A 60 1.03 2.41 -1.19
N SER A 61 0.32 1.89 -0.21
CA SER A 61 0.89 1.00 0.82
C SER A 61 1.42 -0.35 0.32
N LEU A 62 1.23 -0.73 -0.95
CA LEU A 62 1.98 -1.85 -1.51
C LEU A 62 3.51 -1.62 -1.40
N THR A 63 3.94 -0.35 -1.35
CA THR A 63 5.33 0.05 -1.07
C THR A 63 5.89 -0.60 0.19
N LYS A 64 5.04 -0.81 1.20
CA LYS A 64 5.45 -1.40 2.49
C LYS A 64 6.05 -2.79 2.34
N THR A 65 5.54 -3.59 1.42
CA THR A 65 6.09 -4.92 1.15
C THR A 65 7.51 -4.82 0.58
N PHE A 66 7.79 -3.83 -0.27
CA PHE A 66 9.13 -3.58 -0.80
C PHE A 66 10.10 -3.11 0.29
N THR A 67 9.65 -2.21 1.16
CA THR A 67 10.44 -1.73 2.30
C THR A 67 10.72 -2.85 3.30
N ALA A 68 9.70 -3.67 3.61
CA ALA A 68 9.87 -4.83 4.48
C ALA A 68 10.83 -5.87 3.88
N ALA A 69 10.74 -6.13 2.58
CA ALA A 69 11.68 -7.03 1.89
C ALA A 69 13.14 -6.52 1.99
N ALA A 70 13.36 -5.20 1.84
CA ALA A 70 14.68 -4.60 2.01
C ALA A 70 15.24 -4.77 3.42
N VAL A 71 14.40 -4.56 4.46
CA VAL A 71 14.80 -4.81 5.86
C VAL A 71 15.09 -6.28 6.10
N LEU A 72 14.25 -7.19 5.59
CA LEU A 72 14.45 -8.64 5.73
C LEU A 72 15.70 -9.14 5.01
N GLN A 73 16.16 -8.49 3.94
CA GLN A 73 17.46 -8.79 3.35
C GLN A 73 18.62 -8.46 4.29
N LEU A 74 18.53 -7.37 5.09
CA LEU A 74 19.52 -7.06 6.11
C LEU A 74 19.45 -8.03 7.29
N VAL A 75 18.25 -8.55 7.61
CA VAL A 75 18.09 -9.65 8.56
C VAL A 75 18.79 -10.92 8.06
N ASP A 76 18.62 -11.28 6.78
CA ASP A 76 19.30 -12.43 6.15
C ASP A 76 20.81 -12.30 6.15
N GLN A 77 21.33 -11.06 6.15
CA GLN A 77 22.78 -10.74 6.22
C GLN A 77 23.30 -10.68 7.66
N GLY A 78 22.43 -10.74 8.67
CA GLY A 78 22.80 -10.62 10.08
C GLY A 78 23.11 -9.19 10.54
N GLU A 79 22.74 -8.18 9.73
CA GLU A 79 22.94 -6.76 10.04
C GLU A 79 21.84 -6.20 10.97
N ILE A 80 20.68 -6.84 11.01
CA ILE A 80 19.51 -6.50 11.83
C ILE A 80 18.97 -7.77 12.48
N ASP A 81 18.64 -7.71 13.78
CA ASP A 81 17.74 -8.68 14.41
C ASP A 81 16.33 -8.08 14.51
N LEU A 82 15.33 -8.87 14.11
CA LEU A 82 13.92 -8.45 14.17
C LEU A 82 13.44 -8.14 15.59
N ASP A 83 14.04 -8.75 16.58
CA ASP A 83 13.65 -8.62 17.99
C ASP A 83 14.54 -7.63 18.75
N ASP A 84 15.51 -6.99 18.08
CA ASP A 84 16.28 -5.90 18.64
C ASP A 84 15.43 -4.64 18.85
N PRO A 85 15.66 -3.91 19.96
CA PRO A 85 15.03 -2.63 20.23
C PRO A 85 15.44 -1.56 19.21
N ILE A 86 14.45 -0.84 18.67
CA ILE A 86 14.69 0.23 17.67
C ILE A 86 15.55 1.37 18.22
N GLY A 87 15.50 1.61 19.53
CA GLY A 87 16.34 2.62 20.19
C GLY A 87 17.84 2.31 20.13
N GLY A 88 18.25 1.07 19.87
CA GLY A 88 19.63 0.71 19.59
C GLY A 88 20.12 1.24 18.24
N TYR A 89 19.23 1.32 17.27
CA TYR A 89 19.53 1.80 15.91
C TYR A 89 19.23 3.29 15.74
N LEU A 90 18.11 3.77 16.30
CA LEU A 90 17.58 5.11 16.09
C LEU A 90 17.25 5.83 17.42
N PRO A 91 18.25 5.98 18.35
CA PRO A 91 18.00 6.55 19.68
C PRO A 91 17.52 8.00 19.66
N HIS A 92 17.83 8.74 18.59
CA HIS A 92 17.42 10.12 18.41
C HIS A 92 16.00 10.29 17.90
N LEU A 93 15.43 9.28 17.21
CA LEU A 93 14.05 9.30 16.68
C LEU A 93 13.07 8.66 17.66
N VAL A 94 13.45 7.59 18.34
CA VAL A 94 12.61 6.91 19.35
C VAL A 94 13.39 6.80 20.66
N PRO A 95 13.45 7.88 21.45
CA PRO A 95 14.26 7.91 22.67
C PRO A 95 13.59 7.20 23.86
N GLY A 96 14.41 6.88 24.86
CA GLY A 96 13.99 6.40 26.18
C GLY A 96 13.30 5.04 26.14
N ASP A 97 12.35 4.83 27.07
CA ASP A 97 11.67 3.54 27.26
C ASP A 97 10.93 3.05 26.01
N ARG A 98 10.41 3.95 25.18
CA ARG A 98 9.80 3.56 23.90
C ARG A 98 10.81 2.92 22.96
N GLY A 99 11.97 3.53 22.78
CA GLY A 99 13.04 2.98 21.94
C GLY A 99 13.56 1.63 22.47
N ALA A 100 13.62 1.47 23.80
CA ALA A 100 14.04 0.24 24.45
C ALA A 100 13.00 -0.89 24.37
N SER A 101 11.72 -0.56 24.21
CA SER A 101 10.62 -1.54 24.25
C SER A 101 10.06 -1.92 22.88
N ILE A 102 10.20 -1.03 21.88
CA ILE A 102 9.70 -1.27 20.52
C ILE A 102 10.79 -1.99 19.71
N THR A 103 10.48 -3.16 19.17
CA THR A 103 11.41 -3.91 18.31
C THR A 103 11.20 -3.61 16.83
N VAL A 104 12.18 -3.96 15.99
CA VAL A 104 12.06 -3.88 14.53
C VAL A 104 10.84 -4.67 14.04
N ARG A 105 10.59 -5.85 14.54
CA ARG A 105 9.42 -6.68 14.26
C ARG A 105 8.11 -5.93 14.52
N MET A 106 8.00 -5.27 15.67
CA MET A 106 6.79 -4.53 16.07
C MET A 106 6.50 -3.34 15.15
N LEU A 107 7.52 -2.74 14.57
CA LEU A 107 7.33 -1.70 13.56
C LEU A 107 6.80 -2.30 12.26
N ILE A 108 7.42 -3.37 11.76
CA ILE A 108 7.06 -3.94 10.46
C ILE A 108 5.64 -4.53 10.48
N ASN A 109 5.18 -5.11 11.60
CA ASN A 109 3.85 -5.73 11.75
C ASN A 109 2.81 -4.85 12.45
N HIS A 110 3.10 -3.56 12.65
CA HIS A 110 2.18 -2.59 13.27
C HIS A 110 1.75 -2.87 14.72
N THR A 111 2.57 -3.58 15.50
CA THR A 111 2.33 -3.79 16.93
C THR A 111 3.18 -2.87 17.84
N SER A 112 3.82 -1.86 17.29
CA SER A 112 4.68 -0.91 18.04
C SER A 112 3.91 -0.04 19.04
N GLY A 113 2.61 0.17 18.81
CA GLY A 113 1.80 1.13 19.55
C GLY A 113 2.06 2.60 19.19
N LEU A 114 2.88 2.88 18.17
CA LEU A 114 3.10 4.24 17.67
C LEU A 114 1.89 4.74 16.88
N ALA A 115 1.50 5.99 17.15
CA ALA A 115 0.37 6.62 16.47
C ALA A 115 0.68 6.92 15.00
N GLU A 116 -0.39 7.03 14.20
CA GLU A 116 -0.34 7.58 12.84
C GLU A 116 -0.06 9.09 12.89
N TYR A 117 0.91 9.57 12.13
CA TYR A 117 1.30 10.99 12.11
C TYR A 117 0.40 11.87 11.22
N LEU A 118 -0.30 11.30 10.21
CA LEU A 118 -1.08 12.08 9.23
C LEU A 118 -2.06 13.09 9.86
N PRO A 119 -2.83 12.74 10.91
CA PRO A 119 -3.74 13.68 11.55
C PRO A 119 -3.05 14.91 12.17
N TYR A 120 -1.76 14.79 12.46
CA TYR A 120 -0.96 15.86 13.05
C TYR A 120 -0.21 16.68 11.99
N ALA A 121 0.15 16.06 10.87
CA ALA A 121 0.80 16.72 9.74
C ALA A 121 -0.19 17.48 8.83
N TYR A 122 -1.45 17.05 8.82
CA TYR A 122 -2.52 17.62 8.00
C TYR A 122 -3.64 18.13 8.92
N PRO A 123 -3.68 19.42 9.27
CA PRO A 123 -4.62 19.96 10.28
C PRO A 123 -6.10 19.68 9.99
N SER A 124 -6.52 19.67 8.73
CA SER A 124 -7.91 19.31 8.38
C SER A 124 -8.25 17.84 8.60
N LEU A 125 -7.25 17.00 8.84
CA LEU A 125 -7.40 15.57 9.18
C LEU A 125 -7.26 15.30 10.68
N ALA A 126 -7.12 16.34 11.53
CA ALA A 126 -6.86 16.18 12.97
C ALA A 126 -7.94 15.36 13.71
N ALA A 127 -9.15 15.30 13.18
CA ALA A 127 -10.23 14.49 13.74
C ALA A 127 -10.25 13.03 13.23
N PHE A 128 -9.34 12.65 12.30
CA PHE A 128 -9.27 11.28 11.80
C PHE A 128 -9.05 10.27 12.95
N PRO A 129 -9.75 9.13 12.98
CA PRO A 129 -10.63 8.55 11.96
C PRO A 129 -12.09 9.04 11.98
N ALA A 130 -12.45 10.10 12.71
CA ALA A 130 -13.80 10.66 12.71
C ALA A 130 -14.07 11.43 11.41
N MET A 131 -14.40 10.72 10.35
CA MET A 131 -14.51 11.25 8.98
C MET A 131 -15.46 12.44 8.83
N ALA A 132 -16.57 12.48 9.61
CA ALA A 132 -17.51 13.60 9.60
C ALA A 132 -16.90 14.96 10.03
N LYS A 133 -15.74 14.94 10.67
CA LYS A 133 -15.02 16.12 11.15
C LYS A 133 -13.75 16.41 10.34
N THR A 134 -13.43 15.61 9.36
CA THR A 134 -12.28 15.81 8.47
C THR A 134 -12.71 16.54 7.20
N THR A 135 -11.82 17.34 6.62
CA THR A 135 -12.03 17.99 5.32
C THR A 135 -10.83 17.80 4.41
N PRO A 136 -10.97 17.97 3.08
CA PRO A 136 -9.86 17.82 2.15
C PRO A 136 -8.91 19.05 2.11
N GLN A 137 -9.16 20.10 2.89
CA GLN A 137 -8.45 21.37 2.78
C GLN A 137 -6.92 21.20 2.83
N SER A 138 -6.41 20.45 3.79
CA SER A 138 -4.96 20.25 3.93
C SER A 138 -4.33 19.47 2.78
N LEU A 139 -5.12 18.72 1.98
CA LEU A 139 -4.60 18.04 0.79
C LEU A 139 -4.19 19.08 -0.26
N ASP A 140 -4.96 20.15 -0.41
CA ASP A 140 -4.65 21.25 -1.31
C ASP A 140 -3.52 22.11 -0.75
N ASP A 141 -3.60 22.48 0.54
CA ASP A 141 -2.64 23.37 1.21
C ASP A 141 -1.23 22.77 1.23
N HIS A 142 -1.13 21.45 1.37
CA HIS A 142 0.14 20.74 1.46
C HIS A 142 0.49 19.93 0.20
N ARG A 143 -0.20 20.16 -0.91
CA ARG A 143 -0.03 19.39 -2.14
C ARG A 143 1.43 19.31 -2.62
N PHE A 144 2.18 20.39 -2.44
CA PHE A 144 3.58 20.50 -2.86
C PHE A 144 4.53 20.78 -1.70
N THR A 145 4.05 20.62 -0.46
CA THR A 145 4.90 20.74 0.71
C THR A 145 5.86 19.56 0.77
N ARG A 146 7.15 19.89 0.92
CA ARG A 146 8.18 18.87 1.18
C ARG A 146 8.32 18.68 2.67
N PHE A 147 8.03 17.45 3.12
CA PHE A 147 8.16 17.05 4.52
C PHE A 147 9.50 16.36 4.75
N HIS A 148 10.08 16.56 5.94
CA HIS A 148 11.22 15.77 6.38
C HIS A 148 10.73 14.56 7.17
N PRO A 149 11.26 13.34 6.91
CA PRO A 149 10.81 12.13 7.60
C PRO A 149 10.92 12.23 9.12
N ALA A 150 12.01 12.82 9.64
CA ALA A 150 12.22 13.00 11.08
C ALA A 150 11.12 13.84 11.74
N ASP A 151 10.63 14.88 11.07
CA ASP A 151 9.54 15.72 11.61
C ASP A 151 8.22 14.93 11.69
N LEU A 152 7.90 14.15 10.67
CA LEU A 152 6.71 13.28 10.64
C LEU A 152 6.80 12.17 11.70
N ILE A 153 7.96 11.55 11.83
CA ILE A 153 8.23 10.55 12.88
C ILE A 153 8.03 11.17 14.25
N ALA A 154 8.58 12.37 14.49
CA ALA A 154 8.44 13.07 15.76
C ALA A 154 6.95 13.31 16.11
N LEU A 155 6.10 13.66 15.16
CA LEU A 155 4.65 13.79 15.37
C LEU A 155 4.02 12.46 15.82
N GLY A 156 4.33 11.34 15.14
CA GLY A 156 3.80 10.03 15.50
C GLY A 156 4.33 9.50 16.84
N VAL A 157 5.60 9.75 17.14
CA VAL A 157 6.23 9.35 18.41
C VAL A 157 5.72 10.21 19.59
N ALA A 158 5.48 11.52 19.40
CA ALA A 158 4.97 12.39 20.45
C ALA A 158 3.46 12.19 20.72
N ALA A 159 2.71 11.67 19.76
CA ALA A 159 1.28 11.45 19.90
C ALA A 159 0.96 10.35 20.93
N PRO A 160 -0.27 10.34 21.49
CA PRO A 160 -0.70 9.29 22.41
C PRO A 160 -0.54 7.90 21.79
N ALA A 161 0.04 6.97 22.54
CA ALA A 161 0.21 5.60 22.09
C ALA A 161 -1.15 4.94 21.77
N THR A 162 -1.21 4.14 20.72
CA THR A 162 -2.41 3.37 20.34
C THR A 162 -2.54 2.06 21.12
N GLY A 163 -1.47 1.64 21.81
CA GLY A 163 -1.38 0.45 22.63
C GLY A 163 0.01 0.28 23.22
N ALA A 164 0.21 -0.70 24.08
CA ALA A 164 1.53 -1.07 24.55
C ALA A 164 2.34 -1.74 23.41
N PRO A 165 3.68 -1.59 23.38
CA PRO A 165 4.51 -2.32 22.42
C PRO A 165 4.25 -3.83 22.47
N GLY A 166 4.05 -4.46 21.31
CA GLY A 166 3.74 -5.89 21.18
C GLY A 166 2.29 -6.26 21.43
N SER A 167 1.40 -5.33 21.83
CA SER A 167 -0.01 -5.64 22.05
C SER A 167 -0.74 -5.97 20.74
N THR A 168 -1.72 -6.89 20.84
CA THR A 168 -2.61 -7.25 19.72
C THR A 168 -4.06 -7.07 20.15
N PRO A 169 -4.95 -6.60 19.23
CA PRO A 169 -4.62 -6.22 17.87
C PRO A 169 -3.68 -5.01 17.82
N GLY A 170 -2.77 -5.03 16.84
CA GLY A 170 -1.96 -3.85 16.50
C GLY A 170 -2.81 -2.77 15.84
N VAL A 171 -2.23 -1.58 15.64
CA VAL A 171 -2.90 -0.48 14.93
C VAL A 171 -2.00 -0.02 13.78
N TYR A 172 -2.56 -0.01 12.58
CA TYR A 172 -1.84 0.36 11.36
C TYR A 172 -1.33 1.81 11.46
N SER A 173 -0.04 2.03 11.20
CA SER A 173 0.60 3.35 11.29
C SER A 173 1.71 3.50 10.26
N ASN A 174 1.66 4.57 9.48
CA ASN A 174 2.74 4.92 8.56
C ASN A 174 4.02 5.37 9.29
N THR A 175 3.92 5.85 10.54
CA THR A 175 5.08 6.18 11.37
C THR A 175 6.06 5.02 11.46
N ASN A 176 5.56 3.79 11.57
CA ASN A 176 6.37 2.59 11.61
C ASN A 176 7.26 2.44 10.37
N TYR A 177 6.72 2.71 9.19
CA TYR A 177 7.43 2.52 7.93
C TYR A 177 8.36 3.69 7.57
N LEU A 178 8.09 4.89 8.07
CA LEU A 178 9.09 5.96 8.04
C LEU A 178 10.30 5.56 8.90
N LEU A 179 10.09 4.99 10.10
CA LEU A 179 11.18 4.46 10.93
C LEU A 179 11.94 3.32 10.26
N MET A 180 11.27 2.47 9.46
CA MET A 180 11.98 1.43 8.70
C MET A 180 12.87 2.03 7.61
N CYS A 181 12.47 3.14 6.99
CA CYS A 181 13.32 3.84 6.04
C CYS A 181 14.56 4.43 6.72
N GLU A 182 14.39 5.08 7.87
CA GLU A 182 15.51 5.60 8.67
C GLU A 182 16.42 4.47 9.17
N LEU A 183 15.87 3.31 9.52
CA LEU A 183 16.66 2.13 9.89
C LEU A 183 17.52 1.65 8.72
N LEU A 184 16.94 1.52 7.51
CA LEU A 184 17.70 1.17 6.31
C LEU A 184 18.85 2.14 6.06
N GLU A 185 18.61 3.46 6.20
CA GLU A 185 19.62 4.49 6.01
C GLU A 185 20.71 4.44 7.09
N SER A 186 20.32 4.23 8.36
CA SER A 186 21.23 4.15 9.49
C SER A 186 22.21 2.98 9.37
N ILE A 187 21.73 1.81 8.93
CA ILE A 187 22.57 0.59 8.79
C ILE A 187 23.43 0.64 7.53
N THR A 188 22.85 1.09 6.41
CA THR A 188 23.52 0.98 5.11
C THR A 188 24.33 2.21 4.71
N GLY A 189 24.05 3.37 5.31
CA GLY A 189 24.57 4.66 4.87
C GLY A 189 24.05 5.11 3.51
N ILE A 190 22.98 4.47 2.99
CA ILE A 190 22.41 4.73 1.68
C ILE A 190 20.95 5.18 1.86
N PRO A 191 20.48 6.25 1.17
CA PRO A 191 19.09 6.64 1.21
C PRO A 191 18.15 5.46 0.94
N ALA A 192 17.10 5.28 1.77
CA ALA A 192 16.21 4.10 1.73
C ALA A 192 15.64 3.85 0.34
N ALA A 193 15.16 4.91 -0.36
CA ALA A 193 14.66 4.79 -1.72
C ALA A 193 15.70 4.18 -2.67
N LYS A 194 16.97 4.57 -2.53
CA LYS A 194 18.07 4.08 -3.35
C LYS A 194 18.43 2.64 -3.03
N TYR A 195 18.41 2.30 -1.73
CA TYR A 195 18.66 0.93 -1.29
C TYR A 195 17.55 -0.02 -1.78
N ILE A 196 16.29 0.35 -1.63
CA ILE A 196 15.14 -0.43 -2.09
C ILE A 196 15.18 -0.59 -3.62
N THR A 197 15.48 0.49 -4.37
CA THR A 197 15.60 0.43 -5.82
C THR A 197 16.62 -0.61 -6.24
N ARG A 198 17.84 -0.55 -5.70
CA ARG A 198 18.93 -1.43 -6.09
C ARG A 198 18.70 -2.89 -5.65
N ASN A 199 18.27 -3.09 -4.41
CA ASN A 199 18.29 -4.43 -3.81
C ASN A 199 16.96 -5.17 -3.94
N VAL A 200 15.85 -4.46 -4.22
CA VAL A 200 14.54 -5.07 -4.39
C VAL A 200 14.03 -4.89 -5.82
N ILE A 201 13.92 -3.66 -6.30
CA ILE A 201 13.29 -3.36 -7.60
C ILE A 201 14.14 -3.89 -8.76
N GLU A 202 15.42 -3.51 -8.83
CA GLU A 202 16.33 -3.94 -9.90
C GLU A 202 16.61 -5.44 -9.81
N ARG A 203 16.79 -5.98 -8.59
CA ARG A 203 16.98 -7.42 -8.38
C ARG A 203 15.79 -8.25 -8.84
N ALA A 204 14.56 -7.76 -8.67
CA ALA A 204 13.35 -8.39 -9.18
C ALA A 204 13.16 -8.18 -10.70
N GLY A 205 13.99 -7.36 -11.34
CA GLY A 205 13.90 -7.03 -12.77
C GLY A 205 12.62 -6.27 -13.12
N LEU A 206 12.17 -5.35 -12.24
CA LEU A 206 10.98 -4.54 -12.46
C LEU A 206 11.34 -3.31 -13.29
N GLN A 207 10.84 -3.26 -14.52
CA GLN A 207 11.25 -2.27 -15.51
C GLN A 207 10.46 -0.95 -15.41
N HIS A 208 9.29 -1.00 -14.79
CA HIS A 208 8.35 0.13 -14.74
C HIS A 208 8.00 0.51 -13.29
N THR A 209 8.83 0.09 -12.34
CA THR A 209 8.66 0.34 -10.91
C THR A 209 9.75 1.28 -10.42
N GLU A 210 9.35 2.33 -9.69
CA GLU A 210 10.29 3.32 -9.15
C GLU A 210 9.78 3.93 -7.84
N LEU A 211 10.71 4.42 -7.02
CA LEU A 211 10.44 5.31 -5.89
C LEU A 211 10.77 6.74 -6.34
N PRO A 212 9.76 7.57 -6.62
CA PRO A 212 9.96 8.90 -7.20
C PRO A 212 10.61 9.84 -6.21
N THR A 213 11.49 10.71 -6.71
CA THR A 213 12.08 11.83 -5.96
C THR A 213 11.33 13.14 -6.18
N ASP A 214 10.53 13.20 -7.23
CA ASP A 214 9.80 14.37 -7.68
C ASP A 214 8.30 14.11 -7.83
N PRO A 215 7.45 15.14 -7.76
CA PRO A 215 6.00 15.00 -7.84
C PRO A 215 5.44 14.35 -9.12
N PRO A 216 5.97 14.61 -10.34
CA PRO A 216 5.43 14.00 -11.56
C PRO A 216 5.67 12.49 -11.64
N ILE A 217 4.71 11.77 -12.23
CA ILE A 217 4.89 10.38 -12.66
C ILE A 217 5.56 10.38 -14.03
N THR A 218 6.63 9.62 -14.19
CA THR A 218 7.37 9.51 -15.46
C THR A 218 6.73 8.46 -16.38
N GLY A 219 6.83 8.67 -17.72
CA GLY A 219 6.28 7.74 -18.73
C GLY A 219 4.75 7.77 -18.82
N PRO A 220 4.14 6.78 -19.53
CA PRO A 220 2.69 6.67 -19.61
C PRO A 220 2.10 6.34 -18.24
N TYR A 221 1.13 7.13 -17.78
CA TYR A 221 0.48 6.92 -16.50
C TYR A 221 -1.03 7.19 -16.56
N SER A 222 -1.76 6.60 -15.63
CA SER A 222 -3.14 6.93 -15.35
C SER A 222 -3.21 8.11 -14.40
N HIS A 223 -4.01 9.13 -14.72
CA HIS A 223 -4.32 10.21 -13.78
C HIS A 223 -4.98 9.64 -12.52
N HIS A 224 -4.96 10.40 -11.43
CA HIS A 224 -5.51 10.04 -10.13
C HIS A 224 -6.57 11.05 -9.71
N TYR A 225 -7.78 10.62 -9.42
CA TYR A 225 -8.92 11.47 -9.10
C TYR A 225 -9.35 11.27 -7.66
N GLU A 226 -9.39 12.36 -6.88
CA GLU A 226 -9.78 12.34 -5.47
C GLU A 226 -11.17 12.93 -5.30
N SER A 227 -12.07 12.17 -4.71
CA SER A 227 -13.43 12.61 -4.35
C SER A 227 -13.56 12.99 -2.87
N TRP A 228 -12.65 12.52 -2.01
CA TRP A 228 -12.68 12.74 -0.57
C TRP A 228 -14.07 12.58 0.04
N PHE A 229 -14.65 11.40 -0.13
CA PHE A 229 -15.98 11.07 0.39
C PHE A 229 -17.10 11.99 -0.12
N GLY A 230 -17.00 12.43 -1.37
CA GLY A 230 -17.96 13.32 -2.03
C GLY A 230 -17.84 14.79 -1.64
N MET A 231 -16.82 15.18 -0.85
CA MET A 231 -16.55 16.58 -0.52
C MET A 231 -15.82 17.32 -1.65
N ILE A 232 -15.18 16.57 -2.56
CA ILE A 232 -14.61 17.08 -3.81
C ILE A 232 -15.47 16.54 -4.95
N ASP A 233 -16.35 17.41 -5.48
CA ASP A 233 -17.30 17.06 -6.53
C ASP A 233 -17.34 18.21 -7.57
N PRO A 234 -16.95 17.97 -8.85
CA PRO A 234 -16.42 16.71 -9.38
C PRO A 234 -15.06 16.34 -8.79
N PRO A 235 -14.69 15.03 -8.84
CA PRO A 235 -13.39 14.56 -8.35
C PRO A 235 -12.23 15.31 -8.98
N ARG A 236 -11.26 15.73 -8.18
CA ARG A 236 -10.11 16.54 -8.60
C ARG A 236 -8.92 15.68 -8.98
N ASP A 237 -8.17 16.11 -9.99
CA ASP A 237 -6.91 15.49 -10.39
C ASP A 237 -5.82 15.74 -9.34
N PHE A 238 -5.38 14.66 -8.72
CA PHE A 238 -4.26 14.57 -7.78
C PHE A 238 -3.12 13.71 -8.35
N SER A 239 -2.90 13.69 -9.66
CA SER A 239 -1.79 12.94 -10.27
C SER A 239 -0.42 13.48 -9.85
N ILE A 240 -0.33 14.80 -9.61
CA ILE A 240 0.93 15.49 -9.29
C ILE A 240 0.84 16.10 -7.90
N TYR A 241 1.64 15.58 -6.97
CA TYR A 241 1.81 16.09 -5.61
C TYR A 241 3.11 15.55 -4.99
N ASP A 242 3.65 16.24 -3.97
CA ASP A 242 4.87 15.77 -3.30
C ASP A 242 4.57 14.56 -2.42
N MET A 243 5.29 13.46 -2.65
CA MET A 243 5.11 12.20 -1.93
C MET A 243 5.99 12.10 -0.68
N SER A 244 6.75 13.14 -0.31
CA SER A 244 7.61 13.12 0.89
C SER A 244 6.84 12.92 2.19
N PHE A 245 5.53 13.25 2.17
CA PHE A 245 4.66 13.02 3.35
C PHE A 245 4.52 11.53 3.73
N VAL A 246 4.82 10.61 2.83
CA VAL A 246 4.85 9.16 3.09
C VAL A 246 6.16 8.50 2.67
N GLY A 247 6.96 9.14 1.83
CA GLY A 247 8.24 8.62 1.35
C GLY A 247 8.19 7.14 0.94
N PRO A 248 9.26 6.37 1.14
CA PRO A 248 9.28 4.94 0.82
C PRO A 248 8.33 4.05 1.66
N ALA A 249 7.43 4.64 2.45
CA ALA A 249 6.34 3.92 3.10
C ALA A 249 5.12 3.72 2.18
N ALA A 250 4.90 4.62 1.18
CA ALA A 250 3.75 4.53 0.28
C ALA A 250 3.94 5.26 -1.07
N SER A 251 5.16 5.62 -1.46
CA SER A 251 5.39 6.47 -2.66
C SER A 251 5.65 5.68 -3.95
N LEU A 252 5.69 4.36 -3.92
CA LEU A 252 6.03 3.55 -5.09
C LEU A 252 5.08 3.81 -6.26
N ILE A 253 5.68 3.91 -7.44
CA ILE A 253 4.99 3.90 -8.74
C ILE A 253 5.31 2.57 -9.40
N SER A 254 4.30 1.87 -9.95
CA SER A 254 4.48 0.57 -10.59
C SER A 254 3.43 0.32 -11.67
N THR A 255 3.53 -0.81 -12.36
CA THR A 255 2.51 -1.39 -13.23
C THR A 255 1.93 -2.65 -12.60
N VAL A 256 0.74 -3.06 -13.04
CA VAL A 256 0.11 -4.31 -12.57
C VAL A 256 0.95 -5.55 -12.89
N ALA A 257 1.68 -5.53 -14.01
CA ALA A 257 2.59 -6.61 -14.41
C ALA A 257 3.81 -6.72 -13.49
N ASP A 258 4.45 -5.58 -13.17
CA ASP A 258 5.59 -5.54 -12.25
C ASP A 258 5.19 -5.97 -10.83
N LEU A 259 4.00 -5.59 -10.37
CA LEU A 259 3.47 -6.02 -9.08
C LEU A 259 3.29 -7.54 -9.02
N ASN A 260 2.64 -8.16 -10.01
CA ASN A 260 2.50 -9.62 -10.08
C ASN A 260 3.87 -10.30 -10.11
N ARG A 261 4.82 -9.78 -10.89
CA ARG A 261 6.19 -10.29 -10.92
C ARG A 261 6.85 -10.22 -9.55
N PHE A 262 6.77 -9.07 -8.87
CA PHE A 262 7.38 -8.87 -7.55
C PHE A 262 6.83 -9.86 -6.52
N TYR A 263 5.51 -9.95 -6.38
CA TYR A 263 4.89 -10.85 -5.40
C TYR A 263 5.14 -12.32 -5.72
N GLY A 264 5.20 -12.68 -7.00
CA GLY A 264 5.60 -14.02 -7.42
C GLY A 264 7.02 -14.38 -6.95
N LEU A 265 8.00 -13.50 -7.22
CA LEU A 265 9.39 -13.68 -6.80
C LEU A 265 9.58 -13.62 -5.28
N LEU A 266 8.80 -12.78 -4.59
CA LEU A 266 8.85 -12.71 -3.13
C LEU A 266 8.40 -14.03 -2.49
N LEU A 267 7.27 -14.57 -2.95
CA LEU A 267 6.69 -15.79 -2.36
C LEU A 267 7.43 -17.06 -2.79
N SER A 268 8.17 -17.04 -3.90
CA SER A 268 9.08 -18.14 -4.28
C SER A 268 10.42 -18.13 -3.52
N GLY A 269 10.72 -17.05 -2.77
CA GLY A 269 11.97 -16.93 -2.02
C GLY A 269 13.15 -16.37 -2.83
N ASP A 270 12.88 -15.78 -4.01
CA ASP A 270 13.94 -15.20 -4.86
C ASP A 270 14.39 -13.79 -4.39
N ILE A 271 13.59 -13.13 -3.54
CA ILE A 271 13.87 -11.77 -3.01
C ILE A 271 14.50 -11.82 -1.63
N ILE A 272 13.98 -12.66 -0.74
CA ILE A 272 14.46 -12.87 0.65
C ILE A 272 14.61 -14.36 0.90
N SER A 273 15.32 -14.76 1.96
CA SER A 273 15.48 -16.17 2.33
C SER A 273 14.15 -16.82 2.71
N SER A 274 14.07 -18.14 2.62
CA SER A 274 12.91 -18.91 3.09
C SER A 274 12.65 -18.74 4.59
N ALA A 275 13.70 -18.50 5.39
CA ALA A 275 13.58 -18.21 6.81
C ALA A 275 12.89 -16.86 7.03
N SER A 276 13.34 -15.80 6.35
CA SER A 276 12.71 -14.48 6.39
C SER A 276 11.30 -14.49 5.82
N LEU A 277 11.04 -15.22 4.73
CA LEU A 277 9.69 -15.38 4.19
C LEU A 277 8.76 -16.06 5.21
N SER A 278 9.23 -17.08 5.91
CA SER A 278 8.46 -17.74 6.97
C SER A 278 8.14 -16.78 8.13
N GLN A 279 9.05 -15.87 8.49
CA GLN A 279 8.79 -14.82 9.49
C GLN A 279 7.78 -13.79 8.92
N MET A 280 7.95 -13.39 7.66
CA MET A 280 7.08 -12.43 6.98
C MET A 280 5.61 -12.90 6.95
N GLN A 281 5.39 -14.19 6.85
CA GLN A 281 4.06 -14.82 6.81
C GLN A 281 3.44 -15.11 8.18
N ARG A 282 4.12 -14.80 9.29
CA ARG A 282 3.52 -14.89 10.64
C ARG A 282 2.63 -13.68 10.89
N THR A 283 1.33 -13.87 10.83
CA THR A 283 0.37 -12.78 10.97
C THR A 283 -0.07 -12.55 12.42
N VAL A 284 -0.40 -11.29 12.68
CA VAL A 284 -1.09 -10.81 13.87
C VAL A 284 -2.31 -9.99 13.43
N PRO A 285 -3.37 -9.88 14.27
CA PRO A 285 -4.49 -8.99 13.96
C PRO A 285 -4.04 -7.53 14.06
N VAL A 286 -4.36 -6.72 13.03
CA VAL A 286 -4.06 -5.29 12.96
C VAL A 286 -5.30 -4.53 12.55
N ILE A 287 -5.65 -3.47 13.29
CA ILE A 287 -6.77 -2.58 12.96
C ILE A 287 -6.30 -1.60 11.88
N ALA A 288 -6.95 -1.63 10.72
CA ALA A 288 -6.71 -0.72 9.59
C ALA A 288 -7.38 0.65 9.80
N PHE A 289 -7.08 1.61 8.91
CA PHE A 289 -7.66 2.97 8.97
C PHE A 289 -9.19 3.01 8.84
N ASP A 290 -9.80 2.02 8.17
CA ASP A 290 -11.26 1.89 8.05
C ASP A 290 -11.89 1.11 9.22
N GLY A 291 -11.10 0.75 10.23
CA GLY A 291 -11.52 0.01 11.42
C GLY A 291 -11.65 -1.50 11.22
N LYS A 292 -11.39 -2.03 10.03
CA LYS A 292 -11.34 -3.48 9.81
C LYS A 292 -10.09 -4.10 10.41
N THR A 293 -10.21 -5.35 10.82
CA THR A 293 -9.06 -6.13 11.28
C THR A 293 -8.47 -6.92 10.12
N LEU A 294 -7.15 -6.74 9.91
CA LEU A 294 -6.35 -7.44 8.91
C LEU A 294 -5.53 -8.54 9.58
N ASP A 295 -5.33 -9.67 8.90
CA ASP A 295 -4.25 -10.62 9.22
C ASP A 295 -2.96 -10.08 8.60
N TYR A 296 -2.07 -9.47 9.39
CA TYR A 296 -0.90 -8.74 8.91
C TYR A 296 0.41 -9.37 9.40
N GLY A 297 1.28 -9.70 8.45
CA GLY A 297 2.63 -10.20 8.71
C GLY A 297 3.69 -9.08 8.74
N LEU A 298 4.90 -9.36 8.28
CA LEU A 298 5.94 -8.33 8.15
C LEU A 298 5.80 -7.63 6.78
N GLY A 299 4.91 -6.63 6.70
CA GLY A 299 4.66 -5.89 5.46
C GLY A 299 3.86 -6.67 4.42
N LEU A 300 3.12 -7.68 4.83
CA LEU A 300 2.36 -8.57 3.97
C LEU A 300 1.01 -8.89 4.60
N GLN A 301 -0.07 -8.72 3.85
CA GLN A 301 -1.42 -9.06 4.27
C GLN A 301 -1.77 -10.49 3.84
N LYS A 302 -2.55 -11.17 4.68
CA LYS A 302 -3.09 -12.50 4.41
C LYS A 302 -4.59 -12.42 4.19
N THR A 303 -5.05 -13.02 3.10
CA THR A 303 -6.48 -13.22 2.82
C THR A 303 -6.74 -14.71 2.62
N THR A 304 -7.64 -15.30 3.42
CA THR A 304 -8.05 -16.69 3.24
C THR A 304 -9.40 -16.71 2.53
N VAL A 305 -9.44 -17.39 1.38
CA VAL A 305 -10.65 -17.57 0.57
C VAL A 305 -11.12 -19.02 0.78
N PRO A 306 -12.26 -19.24 1.45
CA PRO A 306 -12.75 -20.57 1.74
C PRO A 306 -12.89 -21.43 0.48
N GLY A 307 -12.26 -22.62 0.49
CA GLY A 307 -12.26 -23.53 -0.67
C GLY A 307 -11.25 -23.19 -1.78
N HIS A 308 -10.62 -22.00 -1.77
CA HIS A 308 -9.75 -21.51 -2.83
C HIS A 308 -8.32 -21.17 -2.37
N GLY A 309 -8.06 -21.31 -1.06
CA GLY A 309 -6.71 -21.18 -0.51
C GLY A 309 -6.42 -19.86 0.17
N THR A 310 -5.14 -19.67 0.49
CA THR A 310 -4.61 -18.45 1.11
C THR A 310 -3.89 -17.61 0.07
N TYR A 311 -4.16 -16.33 0.11
CA TYR A 311 -3.52 -15.31 -0.72
C TYR A 311 -2.69 -14.38 0.16
N TRP A 312 -1.56 -13.97 -0.37
CA TRP A 312 -0.63 -13.03 0.25
C TRP A 312 -0.43 -11.84 -0.67
N GLY A 313 -0.36 -10.66 -0.10
CA GLY A 313 -0.17 -9.45 -0.88
C GLY A 313 -0.34 -8.20 -0.03
N HIS A 314 -0.77 -7.15 -0.65
CA HIS A 314 -1.09 -5.89 0.02
C HIS A 314 -2.09 -5.09 -0.81
N GLU A 315 -2.85 -4.25 -0.16
CA GLU A 315 -3.62 -3.18 -0.79
C GLU A 315 -3.02 -1.82 -0.46
N GLY A 316 -3.28 -0.83 -1.29
CA GLY A 316 -2.78 0.51 -1.04
C GLY A 316 -3.63 1.57 -1.67
N SER A 317 -3.65 2.72 -1.03
CA SER A 317 -4.25 3.94 -1.57
C SER A 317 -3.40 5.14 -1.21
N VAL A 318 -3.44 6.12 -2.10
CA VAL A 318 -2.90 7.46 -1.92
C VAL A 318 -3.95 8.47 -2.38
N TRP A 319 -3.61 9.75 -2.48
CA TRP A 319 -4.54 10.72 -3.02
C TRP A 319 -4.93 10.35 -4.46
N GLY A 320 -6.22 10.08 -4.66
CA GLY A 320 -6.83 9.83 -5.97
C GLY A 320 -6.58 8.47 -6.62
N GLY A 321 -5.77 7.60 -6.05
CA GLY A 321 -5.48 6.30 -6.65
C GLY A 321 -5.40 5.15 -5.65
N GLY A 322 -5.77 3.95 -6.10
CA GLY A 322 -5.68 2.73 -5.31
C GLY A 322 -5.20 1.54 -6.13
N ALA A 323 -4.57 0.58 -5.46
CA ALA A 323 -4.14 -0.66 -6.05
C ALA A 323 -4.24 -1.82 -5.05
N VAL A 324 -4.38 -3.01 -5.58
CA VAL A 324 -4.29 -4.26 -4.81
C VAL A 324 -3.44 -5.27 -5.60
N SER A 325 -2.62 -6.02 -4.89
CA SER A 325 -1.92 -7.16 -5.48
C SER A 325 -1.99 -8.34 -4.50
N MET A 326 -2.46 -9.49 -4.99
CA MET A 326 -2.65 -10.71 -4.22
C MET A 326 -2.14 -11.91 -5.01
N THR A 327 -1.34 -12.75 -4.37
CA THR A 327 -0.78 -13.97 -4.94
C THR A 327 -1.14 -15.15 -4.05
N ARG A 328 -1.68 -16.22 -4.62
CA ARG A 328 -1.97 -17.46 -3.88
C ARG A 328 -0.68 -18.07 -3.34
N ALA A 329 -0.77 -18.68 -2.17
CA ALA A 329 0.41 -19.20 -1.46
C ALA A 329 1.26 -20.21 -2.25
N ASP A 330 0.66 -20.88 -3.24
CA ASP A 330 1.35 -21.79 -4.17
C ASP A 330 1.94 -21.07 -5.41
N GLY A 331 1.77 -19.74 -5.52
CA GLY A 331 2.22 -18.93 -6.65
C GLY A 331 1.38 -19.04 -7.92
N ASN A 332 0.45 -19.98 -7.99
CA ASN A 332 -0.25 -20.34 -9.22
C ASN A 332 -1.35 -19.36 -9.64
N ARG A 333 -1.80 -18.48 -8.73
CA ARG A 333 -2.82 -17.48 -9.04
C ARG A 333 -2.46 -16.13 -8.48
N GLN A 334 -2.55 -15.12 -9.35
CA GLN A 334 -2.20 -13.75 -9.00
C GLN A 334 -3.23 -12.76 -9.54
N LEU A 335 -3.45 -11.71 -8.79
CA LEU A 335 -4.23 -10.52 -9.18
C LEU A 335 -3.41 -9.29 -8.85
N SER A 336 -3.22 -8.40 -9.83
CA SER A 336 -2.92 -7.00 -9.59
C SER A 336 -3.94 -6.12 -10.29
N LEU A 337 -4.54 -5.19 -9.55
CA LEU A 337 -5.57 -4.26 -10.02
C LEU A 337 -5.23 -2.85 -9.57
N ALA A 338 -5.48 -1.86 -10.44
CA ALA A 338 -5.36 -0.44 -10.13
C ALA A 338 -6.62 0.32 -10.55
N VAL A 339 -7.02 1.29 -9.72
CA VAL A 339 -8.16 2.19 -9.95
C VAL A 339 -7.72 3.63 -9.79
N ASN A 340 -8.20 4.52 -10.63
CA ASN A 340 -7.79 5.92 -10.66
C ASN A 340 -8.80 6.89 -10.01
N LEU A 341 -9.60 6.39 -9.09
CA LEU A 341 -10.48 7.19 -8.23
C LEU A 341 -10.39 6.66 -6.80
N GLN A 342 -10.37 7.57 -5.81
CA GLN A 342 -10.40 7.20 -4.41
C GLN A 342 -11.47 7.96 -3.63
N ARG A 343 -11.93 7.32 -2.55
CA ARG A 343 -12.88 7.86 -1.57
C ARG A 343 -14.19 8.31 -2.19
N TRP A 344 -14.73 7.48 -3.10
CA TRP A 344 -15.99 7.70 -3.83
C TRP A 344 -17.24 7.62 -2.95
N ASN A 345 -17.19 6.93 -1.82
CA ASN A 345 -18.34 6.75 -0.92
C ASN A 345 -18.66 8.07 -0.21
N ARG A 346 -19.88 8.59 -0.36
CA ARG A 346 -20.34 9.74 0.43
C ARG A 346 -20.55 9.33 1.89
N LEU A 347 -20.38 10.26 2.81
CA LEU A 347 -20.62 10.01 4.22
C LEU A 347 -22.12 10.18 4.53
N ASP A 348 -22.64 9.35 5.46
CA ASP A 348 -23.95 9.54 6.07
C ASP A 348 -23.89 10.62 7.17
N SER A 349 -25.03 10.86 7.83
CA SER A 349 -25.13 11.83 8.94
C SER A 349 -24.29 11.45 10.16
N ALA A 350 -23.88 10.20 10.29
CA ALA A 350 -22.99 9.72 11.35
C ALA A 350 -21.50 9.73 10.92
N GLY A 351 -21.20 10.20 9.68
CA GLY A 351 -19.85 10.26 9.14
C GLY A 351 -19.32 8.90 8.68
N LYS A 352 -20.20 7.95 8.39
CA LYS A 352 -19.81 6.63 7.87
C LYS A 352 -19.92 6.60 6.35
N PRO A 353 -18.96 5.98 5.63
CA PRO A 353 -19.06 5.78 4.19
C PRO A 353 -20.32 5.00 3.82
N GLN A 354 -21.12 5.55 2.93
CA GLN A 354 -22.30 4.88 2.39
C GLN A 354 -21.89 3.84 1.35
N PRO A 355 -22.60 2.71 1.22
CA PRO A 355 -22.37 1.76 0.15
C PRO A 355 -22.50 2.43 -1.24
N HIS A 356 -21.62 2.05 -2.16
CA HIS A 356 -21.62 2.54 -3.53
C HIS A 356 -21.54 1.37 -4.51
N PRO A 357 -22.14 1.44 -5.74
CA PRO A 357 -22.02 0.39 -6.74
C PRO A 357 -20.60 -0.05 -7.06
N ILE A 358 -19.62 0.85 -6.96
CA ILE A 358 -18.19 0.56 -7.13
C ILE A 358 -17.73 -0.53 -6.15
N ASP A 359 -18.18 -0.50 -4.89
CA ASP A 359 -17.77 -1.47 -3.87
C ASP A 359 -18.16 -2.90 -4.28
N ALA A 360 -19.40 -3.06 -4.75
CA ALA A 360 -19.91 -4.35 -5.20
C ALA A 360 -19.20 -4.83 -6.49
N ALA A 361 -18.91 -3.93 -7.42
CA ALA A 361 -18.22 -4.27 -8.67
C ALA A 361 -16.78 -4.71 -8.43
N LEU A 362 -16.04 -3.99 -7.58
CA LEU A 362 -14.67 -4.36 -7.15
C LEU A 362 -14.66 -5.70 -6.43
N GLN A 363 -15.61 -5.92 -5.51
CA GLN A 363 -15.76 -7.19 -4.81
C GLN A 363 -16.04 -8.34 -5.78
N ALA A 364 -16.96 -8.15 -6.73
CA ALA A 364 -17.31 -9.16 -7.72
C ALA A 364 -16.12 -9.54 -8.61
N PHE A 365 -15.33 -8.57 -9.08
CA PHE A 365 -14.11 -8.82 -9.84
C PHE A 365 -13.09 -9.58 -9.01
N THR A 366 -12.83 -9.14 -7.78
CA THR A 366 -11.88 -9.80 -6.88
C THR A 366 -12.30 -11.23 -6.59
N GLN A 367 -13.58 -11.47 -6.29
CA GLN A 367 -14.11 -12.83 -6.07
C GLN A 367 -13.99 -13.70 -7.33
N LEU A 368 -14.32 -13.18 -8.51
CA LEU A 368 -14.16 -13.91 -9.78
C LEU A 368 -12.71 -14.38 -9.96
N VAL A 369 -11.73 -13.53 -9.60
CA VAL A 369 -10.32 -13.90 -9.72
C VAL A 369 -9.90 -14.86 -8.60
N LEU A 370 -10.19 -14.58 -7.34
CA LEU A 370 -9.66 -15.36 -6.22
C LEU A 370 -10.38 -16.70 -6.01
N CYS A 371 -11.64 -16.83 -6.47
CA CYS A 371 -12.44 -18.07 -6.37
C CYS A 371 -12.38 -18.93 -7.64
N GLY A 372 -11.69 -18.48 -8.65
CA GLY A 372 -11.63 -19.12 -9.95
C GLY A 372 -10.58 -20.20 -10.14
#